data_00b2a4dd53d5e2f19e2378914affe7d5
#
_entry.id   00b2a4dd53d5e2f19e2378914affe7d5
#
_cell.length_a   1.000
_cell.length_b   1.000
_cell.length_c   1.000
_cell.angle_alpha   90.00
_cell.angle_beta   90.00
_cell.angle_gamma   90.00
#
_symmetry.space_group_name_H-M   'P 1'
#
loop_
_entity.id
_entity.type
_entity.pdbx_description
1 polymer ?
#
loop_
_entity_poly.entity_id
_entity_poly.type
_entity_poly.pdbx_seq_one_letter_code
_entity_poly.pdbx_strand_id
1 'polypeptide(L)'
;MLYPEQNEARLKLSLDGTWAFALGSCVEDQFDPAKLLPDAQPIAVPASYNDQNDQTTALRRHYGWVWYQRKVTLPAFCAGQRVVLRFGSVTHTAKVWLNGQLIAQHKGGFTPFEADVTALLYPGETVLLTVACDNRVNHSTLPVGNEDGQLAFFGSDNAGIPSVEAAKRAAAPQNRPNFDFFNYAGIHRPVWLYTTPKEYIEDVTVVPAVDGTVQYAVKTTGSAPVHVMVLDADGNAVASAEGAEGTLTIPEVHLGAQTRHALPVHPAHHLRGRRLRPELWRAQH
;
A
#
# COMPACT_ATOMS: atom_id res chain seq x y z
N MET A 1 -2.59 -10.85 2.55
CA MET A 1 -1.32 -10.06 2.59
C MET A 1 -1.20 -9.39 3.95
N LEU A 2 -0.23 -9.80 4.74
CA LEU A 2 -0.02 -9.29 6.09
C LEU A 2 0.73 -7.95 6.07
N TYR A 3 0.41 -7.05 7.02
CA TYR A 3 1.17 -5.82 7.19
C TYR A 3 2.58 -6.15 7.72
N PRO A 4 3.65 -5.57 7.14
CA PRO A 4 5.01 -5.87 7.58
C PRO A 4 5.29 -5.28 8.96
N GLU A 5 5.83 -6.11 9.84
CA GLU A 5 6.30 -5.71 11.17
C GLU A 5 7.79 -5.97 11.31
N GLN A 6 8.47 -5.08 12.04
CA GLN A 6 9.87 -5.26 12.39
C GLN A 6 9.99 -6.12 13.65
N ASN A 7 10.90 -7.08 13.62
CA ASN A 7 11.25 -7.90 14.79
C ASN A 7 12.69 -8.44 14.62
N GLU A 8 13.09 -9.37 15.46
CA GLU A 8 14.43 -9.96 15.45
C GLU A 8 14.81 -10.68 14.13
N ALA A 9 13.82 -11.17 13.37
CA ALA A 9 14.02 -11.92 12.13
C ALA A 9 13.65 -11.11 10.87
N ARG A 10 13.13 -9.90 11.01
CA ARG A 10 12.59 -9.09 9.92
C ARG A 10 13.00 -7.63 10.06
N LEU A 11 13.57 -7.11 9.00
CA LEU A 11 13.78 -5.68 8.84
C LEU A 11 12.55 -5.06 8.17
N LYS A 12 12.18 -3.87 8.58
CA LYS A 12 11.22 -3.00 7.90
C LYS A 12 11.86 -1.63 7.73
N LEU A 13 12.26 -1.32 6.51
CA LEU A 13 12.90 -0.07 6.15
C LEU A 13 11.89 0.85 5.47
N SER A 14 11.68 2.05 6.01
CA SER A 14 10.87 3.07 5.36
C SER A 14 11.60 3.66 4.15
N LEU A 15 10.87 3.75 3.05
CA LEU A 15 11.27 4.50 1.87
C LEU A 15 10.52 5.85 1.78
N ASP A 16 9.85 6.25 2.85
CA ASP A 16 9.21 7.56 2.94
C ASP A 16 10.24 8.69 2.95
N GLY A 17 9.81 9.89 2.64
CA GLY A 17 10.65 11.08 2.61
C GLY A 17 10.67 11.76 1.25
N THR A 18 11.79 12.39 0.90
CA THR A 18 11.91 13.12 -0.37
C THR A 18 12.29 12.19 -1.51
N TRP A 19 11.50 12.25 -2.59
CA TRP A 19 11.76 11.54 -3.84
C TRP A 19 12.01 12.53 -4.98
N ALA A 20 12.69 12.11 -6.02
CA ALA A 20 12.75 12.84 -7.29
C ALA A 20 11.41 12.65 -8.03
N PHE A 21 10.88 13.71 -8.62
CA PHE A 21 9.56 13.73 -9.26
C PHE A 21 9.58 14.54 -10.54
N ALA A 22 8.83 14.06 -11.55
CA ALA A 22 8.57 14.79 -12.77
C ALA A 22 7.15 14.52 -13.28
N LEU A 23 6.56 15.54 -13.90
CA LEU A 23 5.32 15.38 -14.66
C LEU A 23 5.62 14.59 -15.94
N GLY A 24 4.83 13.56 -16.20
CA GLY A 24 4.86 12.80 -17.43
C GLY A 24 3.85 13.35 -18.45
N SER A 25 3.92 12.82 -19.67
CA SER A 25 2.88 13.02 -20.67
C SER A 25 1.76 11.99 -20.49
N CYS A 26 0.69 12.09 -21.28
CA CYS A 26 -0.35 11.07 -21.34
C CYS A 26 0.14 9.72 -21.89
N VAL A 27 1.36 9.68 -22.45
CA VAL A 27 1.95 8.50 -23.08
C VAL A 27 3.12 8.02 -22.23
N GLU A 28 3.02 6.81 -21.68
CA GLU A 28 4.03 6.17 -20.82
C GLU A 28 5.42 6.03 -21.46
N ASP A 29 5.43 5.80 -22.77
CA ASP A 29 6.58 5.26 -23.50
C ASP A 29 7.68 6.28 -23.79
N GLN A 30 7.58 7.49 -23.24
CA GLN A 30 8.54 8.57 -23.52
C GLN A 30 9.71 8.66 -22.54
N PHE A 31 9.71 7.84 -21.47
CA PHE A 31 10.75 7.85 -20.47
C PHE A 31 11.34 6.45 -20.24
N ASP A 32 12.65 6.36 -20.27
CA ASP A 32 13.39 5.14 -19.95
C ASP A 32 13.54 5.02 -18.43
N PRO A 33 12.83 4.07 -17.77
CA PRO A 33 12.84 3.95 -16.31
C PRO A 33 14.19 3.53 -15.71
N ALA A 34 15.17 3.16 -16.54
CA ALA A 34 16.53 2.90 -16.10
C ALA A 34 17.39 4.17 -15.97
N LYS A 35 16.93 5.29 -16.54
CA LYS A 35 17.63 6.58 -16.48
C LYS A 35 17.11 7.46 -15.36
N LEU A 36 17.91 8.43 -14.94
CA LEU A 36 17.47 9.46 -14.01
C LEU A 36 16.46 10.38 -14.69
N LEU A 37 15.43 10.77 -13.92
CA LEU A 37 14.42 11.73 -14.38
C LEU A 37 15.09 13.06 -14.74
N PRO A 38 14.88 13.57 -15.95
CA PRO A 38 15.33 14.90 -16.29
C PRO A 38 14.52 15.95 -15.53
N ASP A 39 15.16 17.04 -15.15
CA ASP A 39 14.53 18.21 -14.50
C ASP A 39 13.67 17.83 -13.28
N ALA A 40 14.05 16.75 -12.58
CA ALA A 40 13.32 16.23 -11.43
C ALA A 40 13.31 17.24 -10.28
N GLN A 41 12.15 17.42 -9.68
CA GLN A 41 11.94 18.23 -8.49
C GLN A 41 11.75 17.35 -7.25
N PRO A 42 12.13 17.83 -6.06
CA PRO A 42 11.87 17.09 -4.83
C PRO A 42 10.38 17.09 -4.50
N ILE A 43 9.85 15.93 -4.10
CA ILE A 43 8.49 15.77 -3.64
C ILE A 43 8.43 14.87 -2.41
N ALA A 44 7.50 15.11 -1.50
CA ALA A 44 7.30 14.27 -0.33
C ALA A 44 6.49 12.99 -0.66
N VAL A 45 6.91 11.88 -0.10
CA VAL A 45 6.22 10.58 -0.10
C VAL A 45 6.19 10.06 1.35
N PRO A 46 5.04 9.64 1.91
CA PRO A 46 3.72 9.59 1.28
C PRO A 46 3.02 10.94 1.28
N ALA A 47 2.43 11.32 0.16
CA ALA A 47 1.49 12.44 0.04
C ALA A 47 0.85 12.48 -1.36
N SER A 48 -0.22 13.26 -1.52
CA SER A 48 -0.64 13.69 -2.84
C SER A 48 0.36 14.67 -3.43
N TYR A 49 0.73 14.52 -4.69
CA TYR A 49 1.57 15.51 -5.35
C TYR A 49 0.80 16.79 -5.70
N ASN A 50 -0.52 16.74 -5.77
CA ASN A 50 -1.35 17.83 -6.25
C ASN A 50 -1.31 19.09 -5.37
N ASP A 51 -1.00 18.94 -4.07
CA ASP A 51 -0.99 20.03 -3.10
C ASP A 51 0.39 20.35 -2.51
N GLN A 52 1.45 19.72 -3.00
CA GLN A 52 2.78 19.92 -2.41
C GLN A 52 3.49 21.20 -2.87
N ASN A 53 3.01 21.79 -3.96
CA ASN A 53 3.53 23.06 -4.45
C ASN A 53 2.35 23.90 -4.91
N ASP A 54 1.85 24.75 -4.04
CA ASP A 54 0.68 25.61 -4.25
C ASP A 54 0.92 26.72 -5.29
N GLN A 55 2.16 26.97 -5.65
CA GLN A 55 2.54 27.99 -6.63
C GLN A 55 2.37 27.54 -8.09
N THR A 56 2.23 26.23 -8.34
CA THR A 56 2.06 25.73 -9.70
C THR A 56 0.69 25.09 -9.90
N THR A 57 -0.20 25.77 -10.61
CA THR A 57 -1.44 25.17 -11.10
C THR A 57 -1.19 23.93 -11.95
N ALA A 58 0.05 23.74 -12.45
CA ALA A 58 0.46 22.58 -13.23
C ALA A 58 0.30 21.26 -12.46
N LEU A 59 0.83 21.16 -11.24
CA LEU A 59 0.70 19.95 -10.40
C LEU A 59 -0.76 19.65 -10.09
N ARG A 60 -1.51 20.69 -9.68
CA ARG A 60 -2.90 20.52 -9.29
C ARG A 60 -3.79 20.07 -10.45
N ARG A 61 -3.56 20.60 -11.64
CA ARG A 61 -4.37 20.32 -12.85
C ARG A 61 -3.84 19.17 -13.70
N HIS A 62 -2.70 18.61 -13.35
CA HIS A 62 -2.11 17.52 -14.12
C HIS A 62 -3.08 16.35 -14.29
N TYR A 63 -3.17 15.82 -15.49
CA TYR A 63 -4.01 14.68 -15.85
C TYR A 63 -3.20 13.75 -16.75
N GLY A 64 -2.82 12.61 -16.22
CA GLY A 64 -1.95 11.64 -16.88
C GLY A 64 -0.90 11.08 -15.96
N TRP A 65 0.20 10.61 -16.53
CA TRP A 65 1.28 9.99 -15.82
C TRP A 65 2.16 11.01 -15.11
N VAL A 66 2.65 10.63 -13.94
CA VAL A 66 3.72 11.29 -13.20
C VAL A 66 4.77 10.24 -12.82
N TRP A 67 6.01 10.69 -12.64
CA TRP A 67 7.15 9.83 -12.39
C TRP A 67 7.79 10.16 -11.05
N TYR A 68 8.13 9.12 -10.31
CA TYR A 68 8.86 9.20 -9.05
C TYR A 68 10.11 8.36 -9.13
N GLN A 69 11.20 8.82 -8.55
CA GLN A 69 12.43 8.03 -8.42
C GLN A 69 13.07 8.18 -7.05
N ARG A 70 13.68 7.08 -6.60
CA ARG A 70 14.50 7.03 -5.40
C ARG A 70 15.60 5.99 -5.54
N LYS A 71 16.79 6.28 -5.01
CA LYS A 71 17.82 5.27 -4.79
C LYS A 71 17.49 4.47 -3.54
N VAL A 72 17.57 3.17 -3.63
CA VAL A 72 17.28 2.23 -2.55
C VAL A 72 18.48 1.34 -2.32
N THR A 73 18.92 1.22 -1.08
CA THR A 73 20.04 0.35 -0.68
C THR A 73 19.53 -0.71 0.29
N LEU A 74 19.79 -1.96 0.00
CA LEU A 74 19.54 -3.06 0.94
C LEU A 74 20.73 -3.19 1.89
N PRO A 75 20.55 -3.12 3.23
CA PRO A 75 21.64 -3.33 4.17
C PRO A 75 22.33 -4.69 3.99
N ALA A 76 23.65 -4.72 4.11
CA ALA A 76 24.47 -5.93 3.88
C ALA A 76 24.08 -7.10 4.82
N PHE A 77 23.62 -6.82 6.02
CA PHE A 77 23.19 -7.84 6.99
C PHE A 77 21.90 -8.57 6.61
N CYS A 78 21.18 -8.12 5.58
CA CYS A 78 20.00 -8.80 5.05
C CYS A 78 20.33 -9.98 4.10
N ALA A 79 21.59 -10.36 4.01
CA ALA A 79 22.01 -11.48 3.17
C ALA A 79 21.24 -12.77 3.49
N GLY A 80 20.76 -13.44 2.45
CA GLY A 80 20.02 -14.70 2.57
C GLY A 80 18.55 -14.57 2.99
N GLN A 81 18.06 -13.36 3.20
CA GLN A 81 16.64 -13.09 3.47
C GLN A 81 15.85 -12.90 2.17
N ARG A 82 14.56 -13.12 2.24
CA ARG A 82 13.61 -12.70 1.22
C ARG A 82 13.38 -11.20 1.36
N VAL A 83 13.33 -10.48 0.24
CA VAL A 83 13.20 -9.02 0.20
C VAL A 83 11.95 -8.64 -0.58
N VAL A 84 11.11 -7.81 0.01
CA VAL A 84 9.84 -7.38 -0.57
C VAL A 84 9.73 -5.87 -0.55
N LEU A 85 9.35 -5.31 -1.69
CA LEU A 85 8.96 -3.92 -1.83
C LEU A 85 7.44 -3.81 -1.72
N ARG A 86 6.95 -2.97 -0.82
CA ARG A 86 5.52 -2.75 -0.58
C ARG A 86 5.15 -1.30 -0.70
N PHE A 87 4.09 -1.04 -1.47
CA PHE A 87 3.39 0.24 -1.53
C PHE A 87 2.08 0.14 -0.76
N GLY A 88 1.81 1.07 0.14
CA GLY A 88 0.54 1.14 0.85
C GLY A 88 -0.62 1.57 -0.05
N SER A 89 -0.37 2.47 -1.00
CA SER A 89 -1.25 2.80 -2.12
C SER A 89 -0.54 3.70 -3.14
N VAL A 90 -0.94 3.59 -4.40
CA VAL A 90 -0.56 4.50 -5.50
C VAL A 90 -1.80 4.79 -6.35
N THR A 91 -2.21 6.03 -6.44
CA THR A 91 -3.52 6.41 -7.00
C THR A 91 -3.39 6.98 -8.41
N HIS A 92 -3.96 6.35 -9.44
CA HIS A 92 -4.89 5.17 -9.43
C HIS A 92 -4.23 3.92 -10.00
N THR A 93 -3.34 4.08 -10.98
CA THR A 93 -2.61 2.98 -11.62
C THR A 93 -1.12 3.20 -11.43
N ALA A 94 -0.41 2.13 -11.11
CA ALA A 94 1.03 2.16 -10.88
C ALA A 94 1.77 1.19 -11.78
N LYS A 95 2.97 1.58 -12.21
CA LYS A 95 4.01 0.69 -12.72
C LYS A 95 5.30 0.95 -11.96
N VAL A 96 6.01 -0.09 -11.60
CA VAL A 96 7.20 -0.01 -10.75
C VAL A 96 8.36 -0.76 -11.39
N TRP A 97 9.53 -0.12 -11.45
CA TRP A 97 10.76 -0.70 -11.98
C TRP A 97 11.90 -0.61 -10.96
N LEU A 98 12.78 -1.61 -10.99
CA LEU A 98 14.11 -1.55 -10.37
C LEU A 98 15.16 -1.60 -11.48
N ASN A 99 16.05 -0.61 -11.53
CA ASN A 99 17.09 -0.46 -12.58
C ASN A 99 16.52 -0.68 -13.99
N GLY A 100 15.29 -0.19 -14.26
CA GLY A 100 14.62 -0.32 -15.55
C GLY A 100 13.87 -1.65 -15.76
N GLN A 101 14.03 -2.64 -14.90
CA GLN A 101 13.25 -3.88 -14.97
C GLN A 101 11.88 -3.69 -14.30
N LEU A 102 10.79 -3.95 -15.04
CA LEU A 102 9.43 -3.90 -14.50
C LEU A 102 9.23 -5.00 -13.46
N ILE A 103 8.82 -4.62 -12.24
CA ILE A 103 8.64 -5.54 -11.11
C ILE A 103 7.19 -5.64 -10.63
N ALA A 104 6.39 -4.60 -10.87
CA ALA A 104 4.98 -4.61 -10.50
C ALA A 104 4.15 -3.69 -11.40
N GLN A 105 2.90 -4.07 -11.59
CA GLN A 105 1.82 -3.24 -12.11
C GLN A 105 0.62 -3.40 -11.20
N HIS A 106 -0.03 -2.29 -10.85
CA HIS A 106 -1.17 -2.32 -9.95
C HIS A 106 -2.24 -1.32 -10.41
N LYS A 107 -3.49 -1.74 -10.31
CA LYS A 107 -4.67 -0.89 -10.50
C LYS A 107 -5.55 -0.99 -9.28
N GLY A 108 -5.76 0.13 -8.62
CA GLY A 108 -6.50 0.20 -7.36
C GLY A 108 -5.84 1.22 -6.43
N GLY A 109 -6.25 2.49 -6.55
CA GLY A 109 -5.57 3.62 -5.94
C GLY A 109 -5.51 3.63 -4.41
N PHE A 110 -6.27 2.77 -3.73
CA PHE A 110 -6.38 2.76 -2.27
C PHE A 110 -6.03 1.41 -1.63
N THR A 111 -5.59 0.46 -2.44
CA THR A 111 -5.20 -0.87 -1.99
C THR A 111 -3.68 -1.05 -2.02
N PRO A 112 -3.10 -1.79 -1.05
CA PRO A 112 -1.67 -2.08 -1.05
C PRO A 112 -1.32 -3.14 -2.09
N PHE A 113 -0.07 -3.08 -2.56
CA PHE A 113 0.51 -4.11 -3.41
C PHE A 113 1.99 -4.32 -3.09
N GLU A 114 2.53 -5.46 -3.49
CA GLU A 114 3.89 -5.90 -3.19
C GLU A 114 4.58 -6.50 -4.41
N ALA A 115 5.90 -6.40 -4.41
CA ALA A 115 6.76 -7.11 -5.34
C ALA A 115 7.88 -7.83 -4.57
N ASP A 116 8.10 -9.11 -4.83
CA ASP A 116 9.27 -9.82 -4.37
C ASP A 116 10.47 -9.41 -5.23
N VAL A 117 11.45 -8.79 -4.60
CA VAL A 117 12.64 -8.26 -5.27
C VAL A 117 13.92 -8.98 -4.84
N THR A 118 13.79 -10.14 -4.21
CA THR A 118 14.89 -10.93 -3.67
C THR A 118 15.98 -11.24 -4.71
N ALA A 119 15.58 -11.50 -5.95
CA ALA A 119 16.50 -11.80 -7.04
C ALA A 119 17.09 -10.55 -7.75
N LEU A 120 16.62 -9.36 -7.38
CA LEU A 120 16.94 -8.11 -8.08
C LEU A 120 17.64 -7.07 -7.22
N LEU A 121 17.59 -7.23 -5.90
CA LEU A 121 18.18 -6.29 -4.95
C LEU A 121 19.10 -7.06 -4.00
N TYR A 122 20.39 -6.96 -4.22
CA TYR A 122 21.39 -7.68 -3.43
C TYR A 122 21.86 -6.85 -2.24
N PRO A 123 22.19 -7.51 -1.12
CA PRO A 123 22.70 -6.84 0.08
C PRO A 123 23.95 -5.99 -0.21
N GLY A 124 23.93 -4.74 0.25
CA GLY A 124 24.99 -3.76 0.00
C GLY A 124 24.88 -3.00 -1.31
N GLU A 125 24.02 -3.43 -2.23
CA GLU A 125 23.81 -2.73 -3.49
C GLU A 125 22.79 -1.59 -3.38
N THR A 126 22.99 -0.59 -4.24
CA THR A 126 22.05 0.52 -4.43
C THR A 126 21.44 0.43 -5.81
N VAL A 127 20.13 0.39 -5.87
CA VAL A 127 19.35 0.33 -7.12
C VAL A 127 18.51 1.59 -7.29
N LEU A 128 18.13 1.88 -8.54
CA LEU A 128 17.19 2.94 -8.87
C LEU A 128 15.77 2.36 -8.87
N LEU A 129 14.95 2.81 -7.95
CA LEU A 129 13.52 2.55 -7.91
C LEU A 129 12.80 3.64 -8.69
N THR A 130 12.07 3.27 -9.75
CA THR A 130 11.26 4.17 -10.56
C THR A 130 9.79 3.76 -10.47
N VAL A 131 8.91 4.72 -10.27
CA VAL A 131 7.46 4.51 -10.19
C VAL A 131 6.77 5.48 -11.12
N ALA A 132 5.96 4.96 -12.04
CA ALA A 132 4.98 5.74 -12.78
C ALA A 132 3.61 5.62 -12.13
N CYS A 133 2.95 6.74 -11.94
CA CYS A 133 1.61 6.83 -11.38
C CYS A 133 0.70 7.56 -12.36
N ASP A 134 -0.42 6.94 -12.72
CA ASP A 134 -1.44 7.52 -13.59
C ASP A 134 -2.67 7.94 -12.76
N ASN A 135 -2.99 9.23 -12.80
CA ASN A 135 -4.11 9.79 -12.05
C ASN A 135 -5.42 9.83 -12.84
N ARG A 136 -5.43 9.35 -14.07
CA ARG A 136 -6.64 9.39 -14.90
C ARG A 136 -7.71 8.47 -14.32
N VAL A 137 -8.93 9.01 -14.31
CA VAL A 137 -10.12 8.28 -13.89
C VAL A 137 -10.92 7.86 -15.12
N ASN A 138 -11.55 6.70 -15.06
CA ASN A 138 -12.41 6.16 -16.11
C ASN A 138 -13.45 5.20 -15.49
N HIS A 139 -14.22 4.49 -16.32
CA HIS A 139 -15.24 3.57 -15.84
C HIS A 139 -14.72 2.36 -15.07
N SER A 140 -13.40 2.14 -15.06
CA SER A 140 -12.75 1.03 -14.35
C SER A 140 -11.89 1.46 -13.17
N THR A 141 -11.95 2.73 -12.77
CA THR A 141 -11.27 3.27 -11.57
C THR A 141 -12.27 3.50 -10.43
N LEU A 142 -11.76 3.67 -9.22
CA LEU A 142 -12.50 4.20 -8.08
C LEU A 142 -11.76 5.45 -7.56
N PRO A 143 -12.40 6.64 -7.62
CA PRO A 143 -13.75 6.90 -8.12
C PRO A 143 -13.85 6.69 -9.64
N VAL A 144 -15.07 6.42 -10.09
CA VAL A 144 -15.40 6.34 -11.53
C VAL A 144 -15.35 7.74 -12.12
N GLY A 145 -14.78 7.88 -13.31
CA GLY A 145 -14.70 9.16 -14.00
C GLY A 145 -14.87 9.04 -15.50
N ASN A 146 -15.03 10.16 -16.13
CA ASN A 146 -15.04 10.29 -17.58
C ASN A 146 -13.62 10.50 -18.09
N GLU A 147 -13.36 10.15 -19.36
CA GLU A 147 -12.04 10.29 -20.00
C GLU A 147 -11.54 11.73 -20.11
N ASP A 148 -12.42 12.72 -19.89
CA ASP A 148 -12.08 14.15 -19.88
C ASP A 148 -11.53 14.65 -18.53
N GLY A 149 -11.33 13.75 -17.56
CA GLY A 149 -10.84 14.07 -16.21
C GLY A 149 -11.93 14.50 -15.23
N GLN A 150 -13.20 14.38 -15.58
CA GLN A 150 -14.30 14.62 -14.66
C GLN A 150 -14.72 13.34 -13.97
N LEU A 151 -15.01 13.43 -12.66
CA LEU A 151 -15.59 12.32 -11.93
C LEU A 151 -17.06 12.15 -12.32
N ALA A 152 -17.47 10.91 -12.59
CA ALA A 152 -18.84 10.56 -12.96
C ALA A 152 -19.74 10.47 -11.70
N PHE A 153 -19.77 11.54 -10.90
CA PHE A 153 -20.68 11.64 -9.77
C PHE A 153 -21.92 12.47 -10.17
N PHE A 154 -23.09 11.93 -9.91
CA PHE A 154 -24.37 12.62 -9.94
C PHE A 154 -24.81 13.21 -11.30
N GLY A 155 -24.63 12.46 -12.39
CA GLY A 155 -25.25 12.87 -13.67
C GLY A 155 -24.90 14.30 -14.07
N SER A 156 -23.68 14.71 -13.86
CA SER A 156 -23.18 16.02 -14.25
C SER A 156 -22.99 16.14 -15.77
N ASP A 157 -23.79 15.42 -16.51
CA ASP A 157 -24.09 15.78 -17.89
C ASP A 157 -24.88 17.09 -17.83
N ASN A 158 -24.15 18.21 -17.87
CA ASN A 158 -24.72 19.47 -18.30
C ASN A 158 -25.08 19.33 -19.81
N ALA A 159 -25.78 18.26 -20.12
CA ALA A 159 -26.39 18.01 -21.41
C ALA A 159 -27.45 19.07 -21.61
N GLY A 160 -27.15 20.11 -22.32
CA GLY A 160 -28.10 21.13 -22.66
C GLY A 160 -27.52 22.47 -23.09
N ILE A 161 -26.22 22.70 -22.97
CA ILE A 161 -25.58 23.93 -23.44
C ILE A 161 -24.49 23.57 -24.47
N PRO A 162 -24.83 23.52 -25.79
CA PRO A 162 -23.88 23.09 -26.83
C PRO A 162 -22.59 23.92 -26.89
N SER A 163 -22.61 25.17 -26.48
CA SER A 163 -21.46 26.06 -26.42
C SER A 163 -20.45 25.66 -25.31
N VAL A 164 -20.94 25.12 -24.19
CA VAL A 164 -20.10 24.68 -23.09
C VAL A 164 -19.47 23.31 -23.39
N GLU A 165 -20.20 22.42 -24.04
CA GLU A 165 -19.66 21.14 -24.50
C GLU A 165 -18.60 21.29 -25.60
N ALA A 166 -18.80 22.18 -26.55
CA ALA A 166 -17.80 22.47 -27.58
C ALA A 166 -16.53 23.06 -26.96
N ALA A 167 -16.65 23.95 -25.98
CA ALA A 167 -15.51 24.49 -25.24
C ALA A 167 -14.82 23.44 -24.34
N LYS A 168 -15.57 22.53 -23.76
CA LYS A 168 -15.01 21.40 -22.97
C LYS A 168 -14.25 20.42 -23.85
N ARG A 169 -14.74 20.08 -25.03
CA ARG A 169 -14.06 19.19 -25.98
C ARG A 169 -12.79 19.79 -26.57
N ALA A 170 -12.72 21.11 -26.70
CA ALA A 170 -11.54 21.82 -27.19
C ALA A 170 -10.45 21.99 -26.12
N ALA A 171 -10.77 21.85 -24.86
CA ALA A 171 -9.80 21.96 -23.77
C ALA A 171 -9.10 20.62 -23.53
N ALA A 172 -7.77 20.64 -23.36
CA ALA A 172 -7.03 19.46 -22.95
C ALA A 172 -7.57 18.90 -21.63
N PRO A 173 -7.63 17.57 -21.46
CA PRO A 173 -8.06 16.95 -20.20
C PRO A 173 -7.26 17.49 -19.03
N GLN A 174 -7.94 17.82 -17.94
CA GLN A 174 -7.34 18.35 -16.73
C GLN A 174 -7.97 17.70 -15.50
N ASN A 175 -7.18 17.54 -14.45
CA ASN A 175 -7.68 17.18 -13.12
C ASN A 175 -8.41 18.41 -12.54
N ARG A 176 -9.72 18.31 -12.38
CA ARG A 176 -10.58 19.41 -11.92
C ARG A 176 -11.40 19.00 -10.70
N PRO A 177 -11.70 19.96 -9.80
CA PRO A 177 -12.68 19.72 -8.77
C PRO A 177 -14.03 19.32 -9.38
N ASN A 178 -14.67 18.33 -8.76
CA ASN A 178 -16.03 17.96 -9.08
C ASN A 178 -16.87 18.13 -7.82
N PHE A 179 -17.69 19.16 -7.78
CA PHE A 179 -18.41 19.58 -6.61
C PHE A 179 -17.41 19.88 -5.45
N ASP A 180 -17.53 19.27 -4.30
CA ASP A 180 -16.59 19.39 -3.16
C ASP A 180 -15.53 18.28 -3.12
N PHE A 181 -15.44 17.46 -4.18
CA PHE A 181 -14.46 16.40 -4.31
C PHE A 181 -13.35 16.76 -5.31
N PHE A 182 -12.12 16.44 -4.95
CA PHE A 182 -10.96 16.55 -5.83
C PHE A 182 -10.23 15.22 -5.95
N ASN A 183 -9.82 14.84 -7.14
CA ASN A 183 -9.07 13.63 -7.43
C ASN A 183 -7.60 13.81 -7.05
N TYR A 184 -7.29 13.68 -5.77
CA TYR A 184 -5.92 13.66 -5.27
C TYR A 184 -5.23 12.37 -5.69
N ALA A 185 -4.01 12.51 -6.21
CA ALA A 185 -3.25 11.40 -6.75
C ALA A 185 -1.79 11.39 -6.28
N GLY A 186 -1.13 10.23 -6.46
CA GLY A 186 0.24 10.03 -6.09
C GLY A 186 0.44 8.82 -5.17
N ILE A 187 1.57 8.77 -4.50
CA ILE A 187 1.92 7.74 -3.53
C ILE A 187 1.42 8.21 -2.16
N HIS A 188 0.17 7.86 -1.82
CA HIS A 188 -0.53 8.41 -0.65
C HIS A 188 -0.18 7.72 0.66
N ARG A 189 0.30 6.49 0.62
CA ARG A 189 0.62 5.70 1.80
C ARG A 189 2.08 5.29 1.80
N PRO A 190 2.62 4.94 2.98
CA PRO A 190 4.02 4.59 3.11
C PRO A 190 4.51 3.54 2.14
N VAL A 191 5.77 3.68 1.76
CA VAL A 191 6.51 2.71 0.94
C VAL A 191 7.53 2.01 1.83
N TRP A 192 7.54 0.68 1.80
CA TRP A 192 8.39 -0.14 2.64
C TRP A 192 9.23 -1.10 1.82
N LEU A 193 10.50 -1.21 2.18
CA LEU A 193 11.31 -2.37 1.89
C LEU A 193 11.34 -3.22 3.16
N TYR A 194 10.90 -4.46 3.09
CA TYR A 194 10.96 -5.33 4.25
C TYR A 194 11.55 -6.70 3.89
N THR A 195 12.09 -7.36 4.90
CA THR A 195 12.68 -8.69 4.73
C THR A 195 11.90 -9.74 5.51
N THR A 196 12.01 -10.98 5.08
CA THR A 196 11.53 -12.13 5.82
C THR A 196 12.58 -13.24 5.79
N PRO A 197 12.56 -14.19 6.74
CA PRO A 197 13.21 -15.47 6.54
C PRO A 197 12.72 -16.15 5.25
N LYS A 198 13.45 -17.14 4.73
CA LYS A 198 13.03 -17.93 3.55
C LYS A 198 11.72 -18.67 3.79
N GLU A 199 11.56 -19.23 4.98
CA GLU A 199 10.29 -19.76 5.46
C GLU A 199 9.60 -18.68 6.29
N TYR A 200 8.37 -18.33 5.91
CA TYR A 200 7.63 -17.24 6.55
C TYR A 200 6.13 -17.54 6.59
N ILE A 201 5.43 -16.82 7.46
CA ILE A 201 3.96 -16.81 7.47
C ILE A 201 3.48 -15.97 6.30
N GLU A 202 2.75 -16.58 5.39
CA GLU A 202 2.17 -15.94 4.21
C GLU A 202 0.87 -15.23 4.54
N ASP A 203 0.01 -15.92 5.32
CA ASP A 203 -1.28 -15.38 5.71
C ASP A 203 -1.76 -15.95 7.05
N VAL A 204 -2.67 -15.23 7.70
CA VAL A 204 -3.30 -15.63 8.96
C VAL A 204 -4.77 -15.27 8.91
N THR A 205 -5.62 -16.26 9.11
CA THR A 205 -7.06 -16.07 9.28
C THR A 205 -7.40 -16.32 10.76
N VAL A 206 -8.16 -15.41 11.36
CA VAL A 206 -8.64 -15.51 12.73
C VAL A 206 -10.13 -15.19 12.74
N VAL A 207 -10.93 -16.11 13.25
CA VAL A 207 -12.39 -15.97 13.32
C VAL A 207 -12.80 -16.12 14.79
N PRO A 208 -13.02 -15.02 15.52
CA PRO A 208 -13.50 -15.05 16.88
C PRO A 208 -15.01 -15.26 16.95
N ALA A 209 -15.48 -15.93 17.98
CA ALA A 209 -16.88 -16.07 18.32
C ALA A 209 -17.17 -15.43 19.68
N VAL A 210 -18.46 -15.11 19.93
CA VAL A 210 -18.89 -14.42 21.15
C VAL A 210 -18.77 -15.26 22.41
N ASP A 211 -18.68 -16.58 22.27
CA ASP A 211 -18.49 -17.54 23.36
C ASP A 211 -17.02 -17.70 23.81
N GLY A 212 -16.12 -16.92 23.20
CA GLY A 212 -14.68 -17.01 23.47
C GLY A 212 -13.95 -18.01 22.62
N THR A 213 -14.63 -18.67 21.71
CA THR A 213 -13.99 -19.57 20.75
C THR A 213 -13.31 -18.75 19.64
N VAL A 214 -12.07 -19.12 19.31
CA VAL A 214 -11.29 -18.50 18.23
C VAL A 214 -10.82 -19.59 17.30
N GLN A 215 -11.32 -19.61 16.08
CA GLN A 215 -10.79 -20.45 15.01
C GLN A 215 -9.63 -19.71 14.32
N TYR A 216 -8.57 -20.44 14.03
CA TYR A 216 -7.42 -19.86 13.33
C TYR A 216 -6.91 -20.78 12.21
N ALA A 217 -6.34 -20.16 11.18
CA ALA A 217 -5.58 -20.83 10.14
C ALA A 217 -4.36 -19.97 9.77
N VAL A 218 -3.18 -20.58 9.77
CA VAL A 218 -1.89 -19.95 9.48
C VAL A 218 -1.31 -20.60 8.23
N LYS A 219 -1.16 -19.84 7.18
CA LYS A 219 -0.51 -20.28 5.94
C LYS A 219 0.98 -19.98 6.00
N THR A 220 1.82 -20.97 5.85
CA THR A 220 3.27 -20.86 5.83
C THR A 220 3.86 -21.33 4.52
N THR A 221 5.05 -20.82 4.17
CA THR A 221 5.79 -21.26 2.96
C THR A 221 6.73 -22.43 3.23
N GLY A 222 6.85 -22.87 4.48
CA GLY A 222 7.73 -23.96 4.90
C GLY A 222 7.04 -24.97 5.78
N SER A 223 7.81 -25.89 6.32
CA SER A 223 7.35 -26.99 7.19
C SER A 223 7.64 -26.78 8.68
N ALA A 224 8.14 -25.60 9.06
CA ALA A 224 8.41 -25.30 10.46
C ALA A 224 7.12 -25.38 11.31
N PRO A 225 7.18 -25.92 12.56
CA PRO A 225 6.03 -25.97 13.43
C PRO A 225 5.44 -24.59 13.68
N VAL A 226 4.12 -24.51 13.67
CA VAL A 226 3.38 -23.27 13.96
C VAL A 226 2.92 -23.33 15.41
N HIS A 227 3.24 -22.28 16.14
CA HIS A 227 2.81 -22.07 17.51
C HIS A 227 1.96 -20.80 17.58
N VAL A 228 0.76 -20.91 18.10
CA VAL A 228 -0.21 -19.81 18.19
C VAL A 228 -0.46 -19.49 19.65
N MET A 229 -0.34 -18.22 20.02
CA MET A 229 -0.67 -17.72 21.35
C MET A 229 -1.62 -16.53 21.22
N VAL A 230 -2.59 -16.48 22.13
CA VAL A 230 -3.41 -15.31 22.39
C VAL A 230 -2.89 -14.63 23.64
N LEU A 231 -2.60 -13.33 23.53
CA LEU A 231 -2.09 -12.52 24.64
C LEU A 231 -3.17 -11.54 25.08
N ASP A 232 -3.23 -11.27 26.39
CA ASP A 232 -3.99 -10.15 26.94
C ASP A 232 -3.31 -8.79 26.68
N ALA A 233 -3.91 -7.72 27.19
CA ALA A 233 -3.37 -6.34 27.03
C ALA A 233 -2.00 -6.16 27.73
N ASP A 234 -1.74 -6.93 28.77
CA ASP A 234 -0.51 -6.89 29.56
C ASP A 234 0.59 -7.79 28.95
N GLY A 235 0.25 -8.56 27.92
CA GLY A 235 1.17 -9.46 27.21
C GLY A 235 1.26 -10.86 27.80
N ASN A 236 0.37 -11.23 28.72
CA ASN A 236 0.33 -12.58 29.26
C ASN A 236 -0.41 -13.52 28.30
N ALA A 237 0.08 -14.75 28.17
CA ALA A 237 -0.58 -15.77 27.36
C ALA A 237 -1.87 -16.24 28.04
N VAL A 238 -3.02 -16.05 27.40
CA VAL A 238 -4.34 -16.50 27.89
C VAL A 238 -4.82 -17.79 27.21
N ALA A 239 -4.30 -18.08 26.02
CA ALA A 239 -4.52 -19.33 25.31
C ALA A 239 -3.36 -19.63 24.36
N SER A 240 -3.09 -20.91 24.10
CA SER A 240 -2.07 -21.33 23.13
C SER A 240 -2.45 -22.64 22.45
N ALA A 241 -1.93 -22.85 21.22
CA ALA A 241 -2.07 -24.09 20.49
C ALA A 241 -0.88 -24.33 19.57
N GLU A 242 -0.67 -25.59 19.22
CA GLU A 242 0.27 -26.06 18.21
C GLU A 242 -0.48 -26.42 16.92
N GLY A 243 0.15 -26.17 15.79
CA GLY A 243 -0.40 -26.50 14.48
C GLY A 243 -0.82 -25.30 13.66
N ALA A 244 -0.91 -25.51 12.34
CA ALA A 244 -1.22 -24.47 11.37
C ALA A 244 -2.70 -24.08 11.36
N GLU A 245 -3.58 -24.91 11.89
CA GLU A 245 -5.01 -24.63 12.02
C GLU A 245 -5.56 -25.22 13.30
N GLY A 246 -6.59 -24.64 13.86
CA GLY A 246 -7.20 -25.10 15.08
C GLY A 246 -8.22 -24.15 15.69
N THR A 247 -8.61 -24.51 16.91
CA THR A 247 -9.55 -23.72 17.71
C THR A 247 -8.96 -23.50 19.09
N LEU A 248 -9.01 -22.27 19.57
CA LEU A 248 -8.63 -21.86 20.91
C LEU A 248 -9.89 -21.40 21.66
N THR A 249 -9.88 -21.56 22.96
CA THR A 249 -10.90 -20.98 23.84
C THR A 249 -10.24 -19.96 24.74
N ILE A 250 -10.72 -18.73 24.72
CA ILE A 250 -10.28 -17.65 25.58
C ILE A 250 -11.20 -17.66 26.80
N PRO A 251 -10.67 -17.91 28.00
CA PRO A 251 -11.45 -17.80 29.21
C PRO A 251 -11.82 -16.33 29.48
N GLU A 252 -12.99 -16.09 30.03
CA GLU A 252 -13.45 -14.76 30.49
C GLU A 252 -13.40 -13.67 29.40
N VAL A 253 -14.08 -13.93 28.28
CA VAL A 253 -14.13 -12.96 27.16
C VAL A 253 -14.86 -11.70 27.55
N HIS A 254 -14.19 -10.56 27.41
CA HIS A 254 -14.80 -9.25 27.54
C HIS A 254 -15.26 -8.75 26.16
N LEU A 255 -16.56 -8.80 25.90
CA LEU A 255 -17.14 -8.32 24.64
C LEU A 255 -17.15 -6.79 24.59
N GLY A 256 -16.53 -6.23 23.55
CA GLY A 256 -16.33 -4.78 23.40
C GLY A 256 -17.53 -3.96 22.94
N ALA A 257 -18.71 -4.54 22.84
CA ALA A 257 -19.84 -3.96 22.10
C ALA A 257 -20.50 -2.84 22.84
N GLN A 258 -20.27 -2.06 23.60
CA GLN A 258 -20.92 -0.90 24.28
C GLN A 258 -20.45 -0.64 25.72
N THR A 259 -19.46 -1.33 26.19
CA THR A 259 -18.93 -1.07 27.53
C THR A 259 -17.53 -0.42 27.42
N ARG A 260 -17.27 0.53 28.31
CA ARG A 260 -15.98 1.23 28.41
C ARG A 260 -14.81 0.33 28.86
N HIS A 261 -14.99 -0.98 28.86
CA HIS A 261 -14.08 -1.98 29.43
C HIS A 261 -13.68 -3.09 28.47
N ALA A 262 -13.83 -2.88 27.14
CA ALA A 262 -13.29 -3.83 26.17
C ALA A 262 -11.77 -3.85 26.23
N LEU A 263 -11.19 -4.96 26.62
CA LEU A 263 -9.75 -5.19 26.58
C LEU A 263 -9.36 -5.65 25.15
N PRO A 264 -8.34 -5.07 24.54
CA PRO A 264 -7.82 -5.58 23.28
C PRO A 264 -7.17 -6.96 23.52
N VAL A 265 -7.61 -7.95 22.78
CA VAL A 265 -6.95 -9.27 22.73
C VAL A 265 -6.04 -9.28 21.51
N HIS A 266 -4.76 -9.55 21.70
CA HIS A 266 -3.78 -9.60 20.64
C HIS A 266 -3.36 -11.04 20.34
N PRO A 267 -3.69 -11.60 19.16
CA PRO A 267 -3.06 -12.84 18.73
C PRO A 267 -1.58 -12.59 18.42
N ALA A 268 -0.70 -13.32 19.08
CA ALA A 268 0.71 -13.33 18.76
C ALA A 268 1.06 -14.63 18.04
N HIS A 269 1.67 -14.51 16.87
CA HIS A 269 2.13 -15.64 16.09
C HIS A 269 3.65 -15.68 16.13
N HIS A 270 4.21 -16.80 16.50
CA HIS A 270 5.63 -17.04 16.47
C HIS A 270 5.96 -18.08 15.41
N LEU A 271 6.69 -17.66 14.38
CA LEU A 271 7.41 -18.55 13.50
C LEU A 271 8.82 -17.98 13.34
N ARG A 272 9.83 -18.64 13.90
CA ARG A 272 11.23 -18.19 13.85
C ARG A 272 11.37 -16.69 14.20
N GLY A 273 10.91 -16.28 15.36
CA GLY A 273 11.03 -14.91 15.87
C GLY A 273 10.03 -13.90 15.35
N ARG A 274 8.95 -14.32 14.69
CA ARG A 274 7.89 -13.39 14.29
C ARG A 274 6.85 -13.21 15.41
N ARG A 275 6.69 -11.96 15.87
CA ARG A 275 5.51 -11.48 16.61
C ARG A 275 4.59 -10.73 15.67
N LEU A 276 3.38 -11.20 15.45
CA LEU A 276 2.32 -10.39 14.85
C LEU A 276 1.50 -9.78 15.99
N ARG A 277 1.44 -8.45 16.04
CA ARG A 277 0.46 -7.73 16.84
C ARG A 277 -0.58 -7.20 15.87
N PRO A 278 -1.77 -7.79 15.76
CA PRO A 278 -2.86 -7.12 15.07
C PRO A 278 -3.29 -5.95 15.95
N GLU A 279 -3.05 -4.74 15.48
CA GLU A 279 -3.66 -3.57 16.08
C GLU A 279 -5.16 -3.63 15.83
N LEU A 280 -5.91 -3.70 16.94
CA LEU A 280 -7.33 -3.37 17.08
C LEU A 280 -8.31 -4.10 16.14
N TRP A 281 -8.85 -5.21 16.61
CA TRP A 281 -10.18 -5.63 16.20
C TRP A 281 -11.22 -4.77 16.93
N ARG A 282 -11.69 -3.71 16.28
CA ARG A 282 -13.00 -3.13 16.58
C ARG A 282 -14.00 -3.90 15.73
N ALA A 283 -14.79 -4.77 16.33
CA ALA A 283 -16.01 -5.24 15.71
C ALA A 283 -16.92 -4.02 15.58
N GLN A 284 -17.10 -3.51 14.36
CA GLN A 284 -18.20 -2.61 14.03
C GLN A 284 -19.37 -3.47 13.59
N HIS A 285 -20.48 -3.34 14.31
CA HIS A 285 -21.80 -3.76 13.85
C HIS A 285 -22.37 -2.67 12.97
#